data_101ab70c3a355c7dee4e7a2cd391de00
#
_entry.id   101ab70c3a355c7dee4e7a2cd391de00
#
_cell.length_a   1.000
_cell.length_b   1.000
_cell.length_c   1.000
_cell.angle_alpha   90.00
_cell.angle_beta   90.00
_cell.angle_gamma   90.00
#
_symmetry.space_group_name_H-M   'P 1'
#
loop_
_entity.id
_entity.type
_entity.pdbx_description
1 polymer ?
#
loop_
_entity_poly.entity_id
_entity_poly.type
_entity_poly.pdbx_seq_one_letter_code
_entity_poly.pdbx_strand_id
1 'polypeptide(L)'
;EPRYIGRIGLRDANRDSLLIDWRAPAAAVFYQATAAEPHAVVRRRVLRSAGRAVVGVEDELLDAEAAERSDRDLPIIGEGALMAQLSRARDRSMHSIVATIQAEQDRAIRAPGKGVVVISGGPGTGKTVVALHRAAYLLYTDRRRYESGGVLIVGPSGVFMRYIERVLPSLGETAVALRSLGEVVDGVRATRHDEPAVADVKGSGRMAEVLRRTARQQAPGSPTEFRIFWRDDVITLTRGQLGQLRRSLMAQGRRNRQLPRVPGALLDQMWRQVRGERGRERGREAFDDEMLSTPAFVDFAAAWWPPLDAREVFGWLRDPELLARMADGVLTAEEQRLLSKSWGAPGEAGTGLSIEDVPLLDELRYAIGDVPARTDDERDLDETGLLEGGHDLQELFTAADREFAPSGRAWAPPTHRIEDDPFAHVLIDEAQDLTPMQWRMVGRRGRTASWTIVGDPAQSSWPVPAEAAEARAEALEGKAVHEFHLSTNYRNSAEIYAFAADYARRVGLDADLP
;
A
#
# COMPACT_ATOMS: atom_id res chain seq x y z
N GLU A 1 36.31 -16.23 -21.15
CA GLU A 1 35.46 -17.41 -21.02
C GLU A 1 33.98 -17.01 -21.18
N PRO A 2 33.16 -17.74 -21.98
CA PRO A 2 31.76 -17.37 -22.16
C PRO A 2 30.96 -17.63 -20.87
N ARG A 3 30.11 -16.67 -20.51
CA ARG A 3 29.15 -16.80 -19.40
C ARG A 3 27.74 -16.66 -19.95
N TYR A 4 26.87 -17.58 -19.59
CA TYR A 4 25.47 -17.57 -20.03
C TYR A 4 24.59 -16.99 -18.93
N ILE A 5 23.73 -16.05 -19.29
CA ILE A 5 22.83 -15.37 -18.36
C ILE A 5 21.39 -15.64 -18.79
N GLY A 6 20.54 -15.99 -17.84
CA GLY A 6 19.14 -16.29 -18.08
C GLY A 6 18.24 -15.96 -16.89
N ARG A 7 17.00 -16.43 -16.96
CA ARG A 7 15.97 -16.15 -15.93
C ARG A 7 16.15 -16.93 -14.64
N ILE A 8 16.88 -18.05 -14.72
CA ILE A 8 17.14 -18.96 -13.58
C ILE A 8 18.62 -19.32 -13.58
N GLY A 9 19.17 -19.65 -12.41
CA GLY A 9 20.49 -20.22 -12.28
C GLY A 9 20.46 -21.73 -12.45
N LEU A 10 21.36 -22.28 -13.26
CA LEU A 10 21.55 -23.71 -13.43
C LEU A 10 23.01 -24.08 -13.15
N ARG A 11 23.20 -25.21 -12.46
CA ARG A 11 24.53 -25.78 -12.20
C ARG A 11 24.54 -27.24 -12.68
N ASP A 12 25.72 -27.69 -13.08
CA ASP A 12 25.94 -29.09 -13.41
C ASP A 12 26.10 -29.95 -12.16
N ALA A 13 26.38 -31.26 -12.35
CA ALA A 13 26.61 -32.22 -11.28
C ALA A 13 27.84 -31.88 -10.42
N ASN A 14 28.83 -31.15 -10.97
CA ASN A 14 30.04 -30.70 -10.28
C ASN A 14 29.84 -29.36 -9.58
N ARG A 15 28.62 -28.80 -9.64
CA ARG A 15 28.24 -27.46 -9.15
C ARG A 15 28.81 -26.30 -9.96
N ASP A 16 29.33 -26.52 -11.13
CA ASP A 16 29.77 -25.49 -12.04
C ASP A 16 28.56 -24.76 -12.64
N SER A 17 28.66 -23.43 -12.82
CA SER A 17 27.55 -22.61 -13.29
C SER A 17 27.39 -22.75 -14.81
N LEU A 18 26.32 -23.44 -15.23
CA LEU A 18 25.92 -23.54 -16.64
C LEU A 18 25.14 -22.29 -17.11
N LEU A 19 24.30 -21.74 -16.24
CA LEU A 19 23.49 -20.56 -16.49
C LEU A 19 23.46 -19.72 -15.23
N ILE A 20 23.78 -18.44 -15.35
CA ILE A 20 23.75 -17.47 -14.24
C ILE A 20 22.40 -16.76 -14.26
N ASP A 21 21.75 -16.73 -13.09
CA ASP A 21 20.54 -15.93 -12.93
C ASP A 21 20.85 -14.44 -13.16
N TRP A 22 20.04 -13.75 -13.96
CA TRP A 22 20.25 -12.35 -14.31
C TRP A 22 20.30 -11.43 -13.09
N ARG A 23 19.66 -11.81 -11.99
CA ARG A 23 19.62 -11.09 -10.70
C ARG A 23 20.95 -11.21 -9.93
N ALA A 24 21.73 -12.24 -10.18
CA ALA A 24 22.99 -12.45 -9.48
C ALA A 24 23.99 -11.31 -9.73
N PRO A 25 24.80 -10.93 -8.73
CA PRO A 25 25.84 -9.91 -8.91
C PRO A 25 26.79 -10.19 -10.08
N ALA A 26 27.10 -11.46 -10.34
CA ALA A 26 27.97 -11.89 -11.44
C ALA A 26 27.37 -11.61 -12.85
N ALA A 27 26.05 -11.41 -12.94
CA ALA A 27 25.38 -11.04 -14.18
C ALA A 27 25.37 -9.52 -14.43
N ALA A 28 25.68 -8.69 -13.43
CA ALA A 28 25.61 -7.24 -13.53
C ALA A 28 26.46 -6.68 -14.69
N VAL A 29 27.65 -7.22 -14.88
CA VAL A 29 28.56 -6.79 -15.96
C VAL A 29 27.95 -6.93 -17.36
N PHE A 30 27.02 -7.87 -17.57
CA PHE A 30 26.32 -8.02 -18.84
C PHE A 30 25.45 -6.79 -19.18
N TYR A 31 24.85 -6.18 -18.17
CA TYR A 31 23.95 -5.03 -18.35
C TYR A 31 24.67 -3.69 -18.25
N GLN A 32 25.71 -3.61 -17.42
CA GLN A 32 26.42 -2.36 -17.11
C GLN A 32 27.57 -2.08 -18.09
N ALA A 33 28.15 -3.09 -18.73
CA ALA A 33 29.23 -2.91 -19.67
C ALA A 33 28.78 -2.11 -20.91
N THR A 34 29.57 -1.11 -21.28
CA THR A 34 29.38 -0.27 -22.47
C THR A 34 30.70 -0.21 -23.25
N ALA A 35 30.68 0.28 -24.50
CA ALA A 35 31.89 0.48 -25.25
C ALA A 35 32.86 1.49 -24.61
N ALA A 36 32.32 2.45 -23.81
CA ALA A 36 33.15 3.40 -23.04
C ALA A 36 33.72 2.78 -21.74
N GLU A 37 32.98 1.86 -21.12
CA GLU A 37 33.36 1.16 -19.90
C GLU A 37 33.06 -0.34 -20.03
N PRO A 38 33.97 -1.12 -20.70
CA PRO A 38 33.68 -2.52 -21.03
C PRO A 38 33.63 -3.49 -19.83
N HIS A 39 34.14 -3.11 -18.67
CA HIS A 39 34.20 -3.94 -17.47
C HIS A 39 34.73 -5.36 -17.71
N ALA A 40 35.75 -5.49 -18.56
CA ALA A 40 36.37 -6.76 -19.03
C ALA A 40 35.42 -7.65 -19.87
N VAL A 41 34.31 -7.12 -20.38
CA VAL A 41 33.42 -7.81 -21.32
C VAL A 41 33.88 -7.47 -22.76
N VAL A 42 34.39 -8.44 -23.44
CA VAL A 42 34.87 -8.26 -24.84
C VAL A 42 33.69 -8.14 -25.79
N ARG A 43 32.73 -9.05 -25.66
CA ARG A 43 31.53 -9.13 -26.50
C ARG A 43 30.31 -9.53 -25.70
N ARG A 44 29.21 -8.85 -25.92
CA ARG A 44 27.89 -9.23 -25.44
C ARG A 44 27.10 -9.87 -26.58
N ARG A 45 26.52 -11.08 -26.32
CA ARG A 45 25.70 -11.80 -27.28
C ARG A 45 24.28 -12.00 -26.72
N VAL A 46 23.28 -11.57 -27.47
CA VAL A 46 21.88 -11.81 -27.17
C VAL A 46 21.36 -12.96 -28.03
N LEU A 47 20.83 -14.01 -27.36
CA LEU A 47 20.21 -15.16 -28.02
C LEU A 47 18.71 -15.05 -27.91
N ARG A 48 18.02 -15.08 -29.05
CA ARG A 48 16.56 -15.17 -29.08
C ARG A 48 16.15 -16.61 -29.35
N SER A 49 15.24 -17.13 -28.54
CA SER A 49 14.73 -18.49 -28.69
C SER A 49 13.22 -18.52 -28.79
N ALA A 50 12.69 -19.42 -29.62
CA ALA A 50 11.29 -19.79 -29.68
C ALA A 50 11.20 -21.26 -29.34
N GLY A 51 10.65 -21.56 -28.17
CA GLY A 51 10.69 -22.93 -27.59
C GLY A 51 12.15 -23.39 -27.40
N ARG A 52 12.55 -24.46 -28.09
CA ARG A 52 13.89 -25.05 -28.01
C ARG A 52 14.85 -24.57 -29.12
N ALA A 53 14.38 -23.75 -30.06
CA ALA A 53 15.18 -23.28 -31.18
C ALA A 53 15.68 -21.86 -30.96
N VAL A 54 16.95 -21.59 -31.26
CA VAL A 54 17.50 -20.24 -31.34
C VAL A 54 17.07 -19.63 -32.68
N VAL A 55 16.27 -18.57 -32.62
CA VAL A 55 15.70 -17.91 -33.82
C VAL A 55 16.41 -16.60 -34.17
N GLY A 56 17.34 -16.15 -33.32
CA GLY A 56 18.12 -14.95 -33.57
C GLY A 56 19.34 -14.88 -32.67
N VAL A 57 20.42 -14.32 -33.22
CA VAL A 57 21.67 -14.06 -32.50
C VAL A 57 22.10 -12.65 -32.87
N GLU A 58 22.44 -11.85 -31.87
CA GLU A 58 22.90 -10.48 -32.04
C GLU A 58 24.10 -10.22 -31.15
N ASP A 59 25.16 -9.68 -31.72
CA ASP A 59 26.42 -9.39 -31.04
C ASP A 59 26.65 -7.89 -30.92
N GLU A 60 27.20 -7.48 -29.80
CA GLU A 60 27.71 -6.16 -29.53
C GLU A 60 29.16 -6.27 -29.06
N LEU A 61 30.08 -5.69 -29.80
CA LEU A 61 31.51 -5.63 -29.45
C LEU A 61 31.71 -4.45 -28.50
N LEU A 62 32.15 -4.72 -27.28
CA LEU A 62 32.36 -3.71 -26.24
C LEU A 62 33.84 -3.32 -26.08
N ASP A 63 34.76 -4.26 -26.30
CA ASP A 63 36.20 -4.03 -26.22
C ASP A 63 36.88 -4.59 -27.49
N ALA A 64 37.08 -3.72 -28.48
CA ALA A 64 37.67 -4.07 -29.75
C ALA A 64 39.17 -4.48 -29.62
N GLU A 65 39.92 -3.79 -28.73
CA GLU A 65 41.34 -4.10 -28.52
C GLU A 65 41.53 -5.47 -27.83
N ALA A 66 40.66 -5.81 -26.90
CA ALA A 66 40.70 -7.13 -26.27
C ALA A 66 40.24 -8.23 -27.24
N ALA A 67 39.32 -7.92 -28.16
CA ALA A 67 38.90 -8.87 -29.19
C ALA A 67 40.05 -9.20 -30.17
N GLU A 68 40.82 -8.21 -30.61
CA GLU A 68 41.97 -8.41 -31.48
C GLU A 68 43.11 -9.20 -30.81
N ARG A 69 43.27 -9.06 -29.51
CA ARG A 69 44.26 -9.82 -28.71
C ARG A 69 43.81 -11.24 -28.36
N SER A 70 42.58 -11.59 -28.68
CA SER A 70 42.04 -12.90 -28.40
C SER A 70 42.37 -13.88 -29.53
N ASP A 71 42.98 -15.03 -29.19
CA ASP A 71 43.23 -16.14 -30.14
C ASP A 71 41.94 -16.81 -30.66
N ARG A 72 40.78 -16.35 -30.24
CA ARG A 72 39.48 -16.88 -30.65
C ARG A 72 38.91 -16.03 -31.78
N ASP A 73 38.61 -16.69 -32.88
CA ASP A 73 37.78 -16.10 -33.92
C ASP A 73 36.39 -15.84 -33.36
N LEU A 74 36.07 -14.56 -33.12
CA LEU A 74 34.79 -14.10 -32.55
C LEU A 74 33.95 -13.49 -33.67
N PRO A 75 33.27 -14.28 -34.52
CA PRO A 75 32.41 -13.74 -35.56
C PRO A 75 31.31 -12.86 -34.92
N ILE A 76 31.21 -11.62 -35.40
CA ILE A 76 30.19 -10.66 -35.00
C ILE A 76 28.96 -10.87 -35.89
N ILE A 77 27.81 -11.14 -35.31
CA ILE A 77 26.55 -11.40 -36.02
C ILE A 77 25.54 -10.32 -35.71
N GLY A 78 25.11 -9.53 -36.70
CA GLY A 78 24.00 -8.57 -36.65
C GLY A 78 24.35 -7.12 -36.33
N GLU A 79 23.45 -6.20 -36.69
CA GLU A 79 23.50 -4.80 -36.29
C GLU A 79 22.53 -4.59 -35.11
N GLY A 80 23.05 -4.35 -33.91
CA GLY A 80 22.36 -3.82 -32.74
C GLY A 80 21.05 -4.51 -32.32
N ALA A 81 21.12 -5.38 -31.30
CA ALA A 81 19.97 -6.10 -30.72
C ALA A 81 18.78 -5.20 -30.41
N LEU A 82 19.02 -3.95 -30.02
CA LEU A 82 17.99 -2.98 -29.65
C LEU A 82 17.22 -2.46 -30.87
N MET A 83 17.91 -2.13 -31.98
CA MET A 83 17.28 -1.58 -33.19
C MET A 83 16.38 -2.62 -33.87
N ALA A 84 16.76 -3.90 -33.87
CA ALA A 84 15.95 -4.97 -34.41
C ALA A 84 14.71 -5.29 -33.57
N GLN A 85 14.75 -5.07 -32.24
CA GLN A 85 13.59 -5.20 -31.37
C GLN A 85 12.61 -4.02 -31.51
N LEU A 86 13.11 -2.80 -31.61
CA LEU A 86 12.26 -1.60 -31.80
C LEU A 86 11.49 -1.63 -33.11
N SER A 87 12.10 -2.16 -34.18
CA SER A 87 11.41 -2.30 -35.48
C SER A 87 10.30 -3.36 -35.47
N ARG A 88 10.36 -4.35 -34.59
CA ARG A 88 9.37 -5.44 -34.44
C ARG A 88 8.40 -5.26 -33.28
N ALA A 89 8.67 -4.36 -32.32
CA ALA A 89 7.82 -4.10 -31.14
C ALA A 89 6.46 -3.46 -31.47
N ARG A 90 6.07 -3.42 -32.74
CA ARG A 90 4.67 -3.15 -33.16
C ARG A 90 3.71 -4.29 -32.78
N ASP A 91 4.21 -5.41 -32.29
CA ASP A 91 3.38 -6.51 -31.82
C ASP A 91 3.07 -6.39 -30.32
N ARG A 92 1.80 -6.48 -29.99
CA ARG A 92 1.14 -6.10 -28.73
C ARG A 92 1.48 -6.94 -27.48
N SER A 93 2.60 -7.63 -27.43
CA SER A 93 2.96 -8.46 -26.29
C SER A 93 4.41 -8.23 -25.85
N MET A 94 4.56 -7.93 -24.56
CA MET A 94 5.84 -7.68 -23.88
C MET A 94 6.60 -9.01 -23.71
N HIS A 95 7.19 -9.51 -24.81
CA HIS A 95 8.00 -10.73 -24.78
C HIS A 95 9.47 -10.36 -24.56
N SER A 96 10.09 -10.92 -23.51
CA SER A 96 11.54 -10.95 -23.29
C SER A 96 12.23 -9.61 -22.97
N ILE A 97 11.79 -8.93 -21.91
CA ILE A 97 12.33 -7.63 -21.48
C ILE A 97 13.74 -7.74 -20.87
N VAL A 98 14.10 -8.89 -20.30
CA VAL A 98 15.37 -9.09 -19.58
C VAL A 98 16.59 -8.85 -20.49
N ALA A 99 16.48 -9.12 -21.80
CA ALA A 99 17.57 -8.94 -22.75
C ALA A 99 17.82 -7.46 -23.15
N THR A 100 16.92 -6.54 -22.77
CA THR A 100 16.97 -5.13 -23.18
C THR A 100 17.21 -4.14 -22.04
N ILE A 101 17.51 -4.65 -20.83
CA ILE A 101 17.86 -3.77 -19.70
C ILE A 101 19.14 -3.01 -20.04
N GLN A 102 19.05 -1.68 -20.00
CA GLN A 102 20.17 -0.79 -20.25
C GLN A 102 20.96 -0.50 -18.97
N ALA A 103 22.18 0.03 -19.10
CA ALA A 103 23.04 0.30 -17.95
C ALA A 103 22.39 1.23 -16.90
N GLU A 104 21.66 2.27 -17.34
CA GLU A 104 20.95 3.18 -16.44
C GLU A 104 19.82 2.48 -15.69
N GLN A 105 19.08 1.61 -16.39
CA GLN A 105 18.00 0.80 -15.81
C GLN A 105 18.56 -0.22 -14.82
N ASP A 106 19.66 -0.91 -15.15
CA ASP A 106 20.29 -1.89 -14.26
C ASP A 106 20.81 -1.26 -12.97
N ARG A 107 21.37 -0.04 -13.05
CA ARG A 107 21.78 0.71 -11.84
C ARG A 107 20.59 0.96 -10.91
N ALA A 108 19.44 1.38 -11.44
CA ALA A 108 18.22 1.59 -10.65
C ALA A 108 17.67 0.26 -10.07
N ILE A 109 17.69 -0.83 -10.85
CA ILE A 109 17.25 -2.17 -10.41
C ILE A 109 18.09 -2.64 -9.23
N ARG A 110 19.41 -2.49 -9.30
CA ARG A 110 20.37 -2.98 -8.28
C ARG A 110 20.67 -1.99 -7.17
N ALA A 111 20.02 -0.83 -7.15
CA ALA A 111 20.17 0.14 -6.07
C ALA A 111 19.88 -0.48 -4.69
N PRO A 112 20.39 0.10 -3.58
CA PRO A 112 20.24 -0.46 -2.23
C PRO A 112 18.80 -0.83 -1.87
N GLY A 113 18.62 -1.97 -1.20
CA GLY A 113 17.30 -2.46 -0.73
C GLY A 113 16.80 -1.76 0.55
N LYS A 114 17.45 -0.67 1.00
CA LYS A 114 17.05 0.15 2.15
C LYS A 114 16.76 1.57 1.68
N GLY A 115 15.89 2.27 2.42
CA GLY A 115 15.50 3.65 2.07
C GLY A 115 14.49 3.70 0.92
N VAL A 116 14.56 4.74 0.13
CA VAL A 116 13.67 5.05 -0.98
C VAL A 116 14.48 5.13 -2.27
N VAL A 117 14.04 4.43 -3.29
CA VAL A 117 14.54 4.57 -4.65
C VAL A 117 13.46 5.27 -5.47
N VAL A 118 13.79 6.42 -6.03
CA VAL A 118 12.92 7.18 -6.94
C VAL A 118 13.42 6.99 -8.35
N ILE A 119 12.54 6.59 -9.25
CA ILE A 119 12.84 6.36 -10.66
C ILE A 119 11.97 7.31 -11.47
N SER A 120 12.58 8.33 -12.04
CA SER A 120 11.95 9.30 -12.93
C SER A 120 12.32 9.09 -14.39
N GLY A 121 11.62 9.73 -15.28
CA GLY A 121 11.89 9.73 -16.72
C GLY A 121 10.63 9.95 -17.54
N GLY A 122 10.78 10.34 -18.78
CA GLY A 122 9.66 10.61 -19.69
C GLY A 122 8.85 9.38 -20.06
N PRO A 123 7.75 9.55 -20.81
CA PRO A 123 6.93 8.44 -21.29
C PRO A 123 7.75 7.54 -22.22
N GLY A 124 7.62 6.21 -22.05
CA GLY A 124 8.28 5.23 -22.90
C GLY A 124 9.73 4.87 -22.50
N THR A 125 10.27 5.41 -21.40
CA THR A 125 11.61 5.08 -20.89
C THR A 125 11.70 3.73 -20.16
N GLY A 126 10.57 3.05 -19.95
CA GLY A 126 10.55 1.73 -19.33
C GLY A 126 10.47 1.75 -17.80
N LYS A 127 10.08 2.85 -17.18
CA LYS A 127 9.97 3.02 -15.71
C LYS A 127 9.30 1.85 -15.00
N THR A 128 8.08 1.49 -15.39
CA THR A 128 7.32 0.36 -14.85
C THR A 128 8.08 -0.97 -14.92
N VAL A 129 8.75 -1.19 -16.04
CA VAL A 129 9.56 -2.39 -16.28
C VAL A 129 10.71 -2.46 -15.30
N VAL A 130 11.44 -1.35 -15.13
CA VAL A 130 12.55 -1.22 -14.17
C VAL A 130 12.05 -1.48 -12.75
N ALA A 131 10.89 -0.93 -12.38
CA ALA A 131 10.29 -1.14 -11.07
C ALA A 131 9.99 -2.63 -10.79
N LEU A 132 9.41 -3.33 -11.75
CA LEU A 132 9.10 -4.76 -11.63
C LEU A 132 10.36 -5.64 -11.56
N HIS A 133 11.37 -5.32 -12.38
CA HIS A 133 12.65 -6.00 -12.29
C HIS A 133 13.35 -5.74 -10.95
N ARG A 134 13.23 -4.52 -10.42
CA ARG A 134 13.74 -4.20 -9.09
C ARG A 134 13.02 -5.01 -8.00
N ALA A 135 11.70 -5.14 -8.04
CA ALA A 135 10.96 -5.99 -7.10
C ALA A 135 11.46 -7.44 -7.14
N ALA A 136 11.65 -8.01 -8.35
CA ALA A 136 12.21 -9.34 -8.53
C ALA A 136 13.66 -9.44 -8.04
N TYR A 137 14.48 -8.41 -8.24
CA TYR A 137 15.85 -8.36 -7.74
C TYR A 137 15.90 -8.33 -6.21
N LEU A 138 15.04 -7.55 -5.55
CA LEU A 138 14.96 -7.47 -4.09
C LEU A 138 14.53 -8.81 -3.49
N LEU A 139 13.50 -9.45 -4.03
CA LEU A 139 13.05 -10.78 -3.63
C LEU A 139 14.14 -11.83 -3.79
N TYR A 140 14.96 -11.75 -4.83
CA TYR A 140 16.08 -12.66 -5.05
C TYR A 140 17.22 -12.42 -4.05
N THR A 141 17.60 -11.16 -3.78
CA THR A 141 18.78 -10.81 -2.97
C THR A 141 18.58 -11.00 -1.47
N ASP A 142 17.39 -10.74 -0.97
CA ASP A 142 17.05 -10.92 0.45
C ASP A 142 15.66 -11.58 0.60
N ARG A 143 15.64 -12.85 0.19
CA ARG A 143 14.42 -13.65 0.16
C ARG A 143 13.72 -13.71 1.51
N ARG A 144 14.49 -13.89 2.60
CA ARG A 144 13.92 -13.95 3.96
C ARG A 144 13.16 -12.70 4.32
N ARG A 145 13.73 -11.54 4.06
CA ARG A 145 13.12 -10.25 4.39
C ARG A 145 11.85 -9.99 3.59
N TYR A 146 11.90 -10.21 2.29
CA TYR A 146 10.82 -9.82 1.39
C TYR A 146 9.73 -10.88 1.22
N GLU A 147 10.02 -12.17 1.42
CA GLU A 147 8.98 -13.21 1.46
C GLU A 147 8.20 -13.18 2.78
N SER A 148 8.88 -13.02 3.92
CA SER A 148 8.20 -12.97 5.23
C SER A 148 7.50 -11.63 5.48
N GLY A 149 8.11 -10.53 5.04
CA GLY A 149 7.56 -9.19 5.21
C GLY A 149 6.65 -8.71 4.08
N GLY A 150 6.61 -9.42 2.95
CA GLY A 150 5.80 -9.07 1.78
C GLY A 150 6.31 -7.88 0.97
N VAL A 151 5.97 -7.88 -0.30
CA VAL A 151 6.17 -6.76 -1.23
C VAL A 151 4.82 -6.28 -1.71
N LEU A 152 4.48 -5.03 -1.45
CA LEU A 152 3.27 -4.40 -1.96
C LEU A 152 3.59 -3.64 -3.24
N ILE A 153 2.87 -3.93 -4.32
CA ILE A 153 2.89 -3.12 -5.53
C ILE A 153 1.54 -2.41 -5.67
N VAL A 154 1.60 -1.09 -5.72
CA VAL A 154 0.43 -0.23 -5.93
C VAL A 154 0.50 0.38 -7.31
N GLY A 155 -0.61 0.28 -8.05
CA GLY A 155 -0.73 0.86 -9.38
C GLY A 155 -2.07 1.55 -9.60
N PRO A 156 -2.22 2.27 -10.74
CA PRO A 156 -3.35 3.17 -10.98
C PRO A 156 -4.68 2.44 -11.13
N SER A 157 -4.70 1.21 -11.60
CA SER A 157 -5.96 0.51 -11.88
C SER A 157 -5.87 -1.01 -11.74
N GLY A 158 -7.02 -1.66 -11.49
CA GLY A 158 -7.12 -3.12 -11.45
C GLY A 158 -6.78 -3.81 -12.78
N VAL A 159 -6.98 -3.14 -13.92
CA VAL A 159 -6.57 -3.66 -15.24
C VAL A 159 -5.06 -3.71 -15.32
N PHE A 160 -4.40 -2.66 -14.88
CA PHE A 160 -2.94 -2.58 -14.81
C PHE A 160 -2.38 -3.66 -13.86
N MET A 161 -3.00 -3.87 -12.70
CA MET A 161 -2.57 -4.92 -11.77
C MET A 161 -2.69 -6.33 -12.37
N ARG A 162 -3.75 -6.64 -13.09
CA ARG A 162 -3.88 -7.92 -13.82
C ARG A 162 -2.83 -8.10 -14.91
N TYR A 163 -2.39 -7.02 -15.52
CA TYR A 163 -1.27 -7.07 -16.46
C TYR A 163 0.04 -7.42 -15.74
N ILE A 164 0.35 -6.74 -14.62
CA ILE A 164 1.52 -7.01 -13.79
C ILE A 164 1.53 -8.46 -13.28
N GLU A 165 0.39 -8.97 -12.83
CA GLU A 165 0.21 -10.35 -12.37
C GLU A 165 0.67 -11.39 -13.40
N ARG A 166 0.48 -11.11 -14.69
CA ARG A 166 0.95 -11.98 -15.78
C ARG A 166 2.44 -11.85 -16.07
N VAL A 167 3.03 -10.72 -15.74
CA VAL A 167 4.47 -10.45 -16.01
C VAL A 167 5.35 -10.98 -14.89
N LEU A 168 4.95 -10.87 -13.63
CA LEU A 168 5.75 -11.29 -12.45
C LEU A 168 6.22 -12.75 -12.50
N PRO A 169 5.40 -13.76 -12.86
CA PRO A 169 5.88 -15.14 -12.97
C PRO A 169 6.99 -15.31 -14.02
N SER A 170 6.98 -14.46 -15.06
CA SER A 170 8.05 -14.45 -16.07
C SER A 170 9.39 -13.96 -15.51
N LEU A 171 9.35 -13.26 -14.37
CA LEU A 171 10.53 -12.80 -13.63
C LEU A 171 10.94 -13.78 -12.51
N GLY A 172 10.17 -14.85 -12.31
CA GLY A 172 10.44 -15.90 -11.32
C GLY A 172 9.88 -15.62 -9.93
N GLU A 173 8.92 -14.70 -9.79
CA GLU A 173 8.42 -14.27 -8.48
C GLU A 173 6.89 -14.41 -8.36
N THR A 174 6.42 -14.88 -7.20
CA THR A 174 5.00 -15.06 -6.88
C THR A 174 4.59 -14.46 -5.52
N ALA A 175 5.56 -14.06 -4.69
CA ALA A 175 5.32 -13.57 -3.32
C ALA A 175 5.12 -12.05 -3.28
N VAL A 176 4.15 -11.53 -4.05
CA VAL A 176 3.89 -10.10 -4.19
C VAL A 176 2.41 -9.82 -4.02
N ALA A 177 2.06 -8.85 -3.19
CA ALA A 177 0.71 -8.32 -3.07
C ALA A 177 0.48 -7.21 -4.11
N LEU A 178 -0.42 -7.46 -5.05
CA LEU A 178 -0.80 -6.49 -6.07
C LEU A 178 -2.10 -5.80 -5.66
N ARG A 179 -2.10 -4.47 -5.60
CA ARG A 179 -3.28 -3.69 -5.23
C ARG A 179 -3.45 -2.49 -6.17
N SER A 180 -4.65 -2.27 -6.65
CA SER A 180 -5.03 -0.96 -7.21
C SER A 180 -5.37 -0.01 -6.06
N LEU A 181 -5.36 1.30 -6.32
CA LEU A 181 -5.71 2.32 -5.31
C LEU A 181 -7.09 2.07 -4.68
N GLY A 182 -8.02 1.49 -5.43
CA GLY A 182 -9.35 1.11 -4.93
C GLY A 182 -9.39 -0.17 -4.08
N GLU A 183 -8.27 -0.89 -3.94
CA GLU A 183 -8.16 -2.19 -3.27
C GLU A 183 -7.04 -2.24 -2.23
N VAL A 184 -6.40 -1.10 -1.92
CA VAL A 184 -5.30 -1.02 -0.94
C VAL A 184 -5.76 -1.35 0.47
N VAL A 185 -7.02 -1.05 0.80
CA VAL A 185 -7.61 -1.34 2.11
C VAL A 185 -8.29 -2.71 2.07
N ASP A 186 -7.91 -3.61 2.98
CA ASP A 186 -8.48 -4.94 3.03
C ASP A 186 -10.01 -4.92 3.24
N GLY A 187 -10.71 -5.77 2.50
CA GLY A 187 -12.18 -5.82 2.51
C GLY A 187 -12.87 -4.63 1.82
N VAL A 188 -12.11 -3.74 1.18
CA VAL A 188 -12.64 -2.63 0.37
C VAL A 188 -12.31 -2.85 -1.08
N ARG A 189 -13.31 -2.71 -1.94
CA ARG A 189 -13.13 -2.73 -3.40
C ARG A 189 -13.91 -1.60 -4.03
N ALA A 190 -13.21 -0.69 -4.68
CA ALA A 190 -13.78 0.41 -5.42
C ALA A 190 -13.17 0.47 -6.83
N THR A 191 -14.04 0.63 -7.83
CA THR A 191 -13.64 0.70 -9.25
C THR A 191 -14.16 1.95 -9.95
N ARG A 192 -15.07 2.67 -9.29
CA ARG A 192 -15.66 3.90 -9.80
C ARG A 192 -14.81 5.10 -9.40
N HIS A 193 -14.56 6.00 -10.34
CA HIS A 193 -14.01 7.31 -10.06
C HIS A 193 -15.13 8.34 -9.83
N ASP A 194 -14.86 9.33 -9.00
CA ASP A 194 -15.70 10.51 -8.88
C ASP A 194 -15.44 11.51 -10.01
N GLU A 195 -16.35 12.48 -10.16
CA GLU A 195 -16.13 13.64 -11.01
C GLU A 195 -14.89 14.42 -10.53
N PRO A 196 -14.10 15.02 -11.43
CA PRO A 196 -12.83 15.66 -11.07
C PRO A 196 -12.93 16.63 -9.89
N ALA A 197 -13.94 17.49 -9.87
CA ALA A 197 -14.12 18.47 -8.78
C ALA A 197 -14.39 17.81 -7.42
N VAL A 198 -15.02 16.64 -7.39
CA VAL A 198 -15.25 15.85 -6.17
C VAL A 198 -13.96 15.12 -5.77
N ALA A 199 -13.25 14.56 -6.75
CA ALA A 199 -11.99 13.88 -6.55
C ALA A 199 -10.94 14.83 -5.94
N ASP A 200 -10.87 16.07 -6.38
CA ASP A 200 -9.98 17.10 -5.85
C ASP A 200 -10.27 17.40 -4.37
N VAL A 201 -11.54 17.50 -3.98
CA VAL A 201 -11.92 17.71 -2.58
C VAL A 201 -11.55 16.51 -1.73
N LYS A 202 -11.94 15.30 -2.15
CA LYS A 202 -11.67 14.04 -1.43
C LYS A 202 -10.19 13.74 -1.33
N GLY A 203 -9.42 14.05 -2.36
CA GLY A 203 -7.97 13.82 -2.43
C GLY A 203 -7.15 14.80 -1.58
N SER A 204 -7.69 15.97 -1.25
CA SER A 204 -6.97 17.00 -0.48
C SER A 204 -6.65 16.55 0.95
N GLY A 205 -5.44 16.84 1.44
CA GLY A 205 -5.00 16.60 2.81
C GLY A 205 -5.90 17.24 3.88
N ARG A 206 -6.65 18.29 3.52
CA ARG A 206 -7.63 18.94 4.41
C ARG A 206 -8.71 17.96 4.90
N MET A 207 -9.03 16.95 4.11
CA MET A 207 -9.99 15.91 4.50
C MET A 207 -9.57 15.16 5.76
N ALA A 208 -8.28 15.02 6.03
CA ALA A 208 -7.79 14.37 7.25
C ALA A 208 -8.31 15.04 8.52
N GLU A 209 -8.42 16.39 8.53
CA GLU A 209 -8.98 17.12 9.67
C GLU A 209 -10.49 16.89 9.83
N VAL A 210 -11.25 16.90 8.74
CA VAL A 210 -12.69 16.59 8.74
C VAL A 210 -12.94 15.21 9.32
N LEU A 211 -12.18 14.21 8.84
CA LEU A 211 -12.31 12.81 9.30
C LEU A 211 -11.87 12.64 10.75
N ARG A 212 -10.81 13.34 11.17
CA ARG A 212 -10.35 13.33 12.56
C ARG A 212 -11.40 13.90 13.51
N ARG A 213 -12.09 14.98 13.13
CA ARG A 213 -13.21 15.54 13.89
C ARG A 213 -14.38 14.57 13.93
N THR A 214 -14.70 13.93 12.81
CA THR A 214 -15.79 12.94 12.71
C THR A 214 -15.52 11.73 13.61
N ALA A 215 -14.32 11.17 13.60
CA ALA A 215 -13.93 10.04 14.43
C ALA A 215 -14.05 10.31 15.95
N ARG A 216 -14.02 11.59 16.35
CA ARG A 216 -14.17 12.02 17.74
C ARG A 216 -15.61 12.30 18.16
N GLN A 217 -16.55 12.24 17.22
CA GLN A 217 -17.95 12.47 17.53
C GLN A 217 -18.54 11.35 18.38
N GLN A 218 -19.61 11.66 19.06
CA GLN A 218 -20.46 10.68 19.72
C GLN A 218 -21.22 9.91 18.64
N ALA A 219 -21.33 8.60 18.79
CA ALA A 219 -22.17 7.81 17.90
C ALA A 219 -23.62 8.30 17.97
N PRO A 220 -24.30 8.43 16.83
CA PRO A 220 -25.72 8.81 16.82
C PRO A 220 -26.54 7.90 17.75
N GLY A 221 -27.47 8.48 18.50
CA GLY A 221 -28.32 7.73 19.43
C GLY A 221 -27.66 7.33 20.76
N SER A 222 -26.38 7.60 20.98
CA SER A 222 -25.74 7.30 22.26
C SER A 222 -26.37 8.11 23.40
N PRO A 223 -26.55 7.51 24.59
CA PRO A 223 -27.16 8.18 25.74
C PRO A 223 -26.32 9.37 26.22
N THR A 224 -27.00 10.42 26.69
CA THR A 224 -26.36 11.67 27.14
C THR A 224 -26.36 11.82 28.65
N GLU A 225 -27.02 10.93 29.35
CA GLU A 225 -27.09 10.89 30.82
C GLU A 225 -27.29 9.47 31.28
N PHE A 226 -26.92 9.19 32.52
CA PHE A 226 -27.18 7.93 33.21
C PHE A 226 -27.54 8.20 34.65
N ARG A 227 -28.56 7.52 35.18
CA ARG A 227 -28.99 7.66 36.57
C ARG A 227 -29.32 6.30 37.13
N ILE A 228 -28.77 6.02 38.32
CA ILE A 228 -29.04 4.77 39.06
C ILE A 228 -29.12 5.06 40.55
N PHE A 229 -29.98 4.32 41.23
CA PHE A 229 -30.03 4.32 42.68
C PHE A 229 -29.18 3.16 43.20
N TRP A 230 -28.28 3.45 44.12
CA TRP A 230 -27.46 2.44 44.77
C TRP A 230 -27.33 2.74 46.26
N ARG A 231 -27.82 1.82 47.08
CA ARG A 231 -27.88 1.95 48.55
C ARG A 231 -28.65 3.21 48.98
N ASP A 232 -27.93 4.21 49.51
CA ASP A 232 -28.49 5.47 50.00
C ASP A 232 -28.34 6.62 48.99
N ASP A 233 -27.66 6.38 47.87
CA ASP A 233 -27.25 7.42 46.90
C ASP A 233 -28.00 7.32 45.58
N VAL A 234 -28.33 8.46 45.02
CA VAL A 234 -28.73 8.60 43.64
C VAL A 234 -27.51 9.07 42.85
N ILE A 235 -26.95 8.19 42.05
CA ILE A 235 -25.77 8.47 41.24
C ILE A 235 -26.20 8.91 39.84
N THR A 236 -25.74 10.07 39.40
CA THR A 236 -26.11 10.63 38.11
C THR A 236 -24.88 11.03 37.32
N LEU A 237 -24.70 10.47 36.14
CA LEU A 237 -23.72 10.95 35.16
C LEU A 237 -24.41 11.91 34.21
N THR A 238 -24.06 13.18 34.31
CA THR A 238 -24.63 14.24 33.47
C THR A 238 -23.93 14.30 32.12
N ARG A 239 -24.56 14.93 31.12
CA ARG A 239 -24.01 15.21 29.81
C ARG A 239 -22.61 15.85 29.87
N GLY A 240 -22.42 16.79 30.81
CA GLY A 240 -21.14 17.47 30.97
C GLY A 240 -20.03 16.54 31.45
N GLN A 241 -20.31 15.69 32.44
CA GLN A 241 -19.39 14.70 32.99
C GLN A 241 -19.05 13.62 31.97
N LEU A 242 -20.02 13.10 31.24
CA LEU A 242 -19.83 12.14 30.18
C LEU A 242 -19.01 12.73 29.02
N GLY A 243 -19.24 13.99 28.65
CA GLY A 243 -18.45 14.71 27.65
C GLY A 243 -16.99 14.92 28.07
N GLN A 244 -16.75 15.23 29.36
CA GLN A 244 -15.40 15.35 29.90
C GLN A 244 -14.67 14.00 29.91
N LEU A 245 -15.36 12.94 30.36
CA LEU A 245 -14.81 11.59 30.39
C LEU A 245 -14.44 11.11 28.98
N ARG A 246 -15.30 11.38 28.00
CA ARG A 246 -15.00 11.07 26.58
C ARG A 246 -13.72 11.76 26.11
N ARG A 247 -13.57 13.06 26.35
CA ARG A 247 -12.36 13.79 25.98
C ARG A 247 -11.11 13.21 26.64
N SER A 248 -11.20 12.82 27.91
CA SER A 248 -10.10 12.19 28.65
C SER A 248 -9.70 10.84 28.04
N LEU A 249 -10.66 9.98 27.73
CA LEU A 249 -10.40 8.69 27.07
C LEU A 249 -9.79 8.87 25.68
N MET A 250 -10.33 9.80 24.89
CA MET A 250 -9.80 10.11 23.55
C MET A 250 -8.38 10.70 23.57
N ALA A 251 -8.00 11.38 24.65
CA ALA A 251 -6.63 11.90 24.81
C ALA A 251 -5.62 10.78 25.05
N GLN A 252 -6.04 9.62 25.52
CA GLN A 252 -5.19 8.48 25.85
C GLN A 252 -4.93 7.56 24.63
N GLY A 253 -5.58 7.81 23.50
CA GLY A 253 -5.37 7.03 22.27
C GLY A 253 -6.61 6.88 21.42
N ARG A 254 -6.55 5.92 20.49
CA ARG A 254 -7.62 5.67 19.53
C ARG A 254 -8.88 5.13 20.22
N ARG A 255 -10.03 5.55 19.70
CA ARG A 255 -11.34 5.32 20.32
C ARG A 255 -11.63 3.86 20.67
N ASN A 256 -11.54 2.96 19.71
CA ASN A 256 -11.89 1.55 19.95
C ASN A 256 -10.93 0.87 20.94
N ARG A 257 -9.69 1.30 21.02
CA ARG A 257 -8.71 0.80 22.00
C ARG A 257 -9.03 1.19 23.44
N GLN A 258 -9.90 2.20 23.64
CA GLN A 258 -10.34 2.59 24.98
C GLN A 258 -11.50 1.72 25.51
N LEU A 259 -12.12 0.87 24.66
CA LEU A 259 -13.24 0.02 25.05
C LEU A 259 -13.04 -0.71 26.39
N PRO A 260 -11.90 -1.38 26.66
CA PRO A 260 -11.69 -2.08 27.93
C PRO A 260 -11.60 -1.14 29.14
N ARG A 261 -11.30 0.15 28.93
CA ARG A 261 -11.16 1.14 30.01
C ARG A 261 -12.44 1.88 30.34
N VAL A 262 -13.44 1.79 29.46
CA VAL A 262 -14.70 2.54 29.60
C VAL A 262 -15.44 2.21 30.89
N PRO A 263 -15.68 0.94 31.24
CA PRO A 263 -16.39 0.62 32.48
C PRO A 263 -15.70 1.20 33.73
N GLY A 264 -14.38 0.99 33.86
CA GLY A 264 -13.63 1.51 34.99
C GLY A 264 -13.68 3.03 35.10
N ALA A 265 -13.56 3.75 33.96
CA ALA A 265 -13.63 5.20 33.94
C ALA A 265 -15.04 5.73 34.33
N LEU A 266 -16.10 5.04 33.93
CA LEU A 266 -17.49 5.36 34.37
C LEU A 266 -17.63 5.10 35.86
N LEU A 267 -17.18 3.95 36.36
CA LEU A 267 -17.23 3.58 37.77
C LEU A 267 -16.47 4.57 38.66
N ASP A 268 -15.31 5.05 38.22
CA ASP A 268 -14.56 6.09 38.93
C ASP A 268 -15.35 7.39 39.06
N GLN A 269 -16.05 7.80 38.03
CA GLN A 269 -16.87 9.01 38.08
C GLN A 269 -18.13 8.84 38.93
N MET A 270 -18.70 7.64 38.94
CA MET A 270 -19.86 7.27 39.76
C MET A 270 -19.47 7.20 41.23
N TRP A 271 -18.37 6.50 41.58
CA TRP A 271 -17.91 6.34 42.96
C TRP A 271 -17.64 7.66 43.66
N ARG A 272 -17.20 8.69 42.95
CA ARG A 272 -17.01 10.03 43.53
C ARG A 272 -18.27 10.66 44.07
N GLN A 273 -19.45 10.14 43.69
CA GLN A 273 -20.75 10.63 44.12
C GLN A 273 -21.31 9.85 45.31
N VAL A 274 -20.74 8.70 45.65
CA VAL A 274 -21.18 7.88 46.81
C VAL A 274 -20.84 8.62 48.10
N ARG A 275 -21.89 8.98 48.84
CA ARG A 275 -21.82 9.74 50.11
C ARG A 275 -22.46 9.00 51.25
N GLY A 276 -23.49 8.15 50.99
CA GLY A 276 -24.23 7.41 51.96
C GLY A 276 -23.38 6.45 52.80
N GLU A 277 -23.71 6.31 54.07
CA GLU A 277 -22.96 5.50 55.03
C GLU A 277 -22.88 4.03 54.60
N ARG A 278 -24.01 3.42 54.23
CA ARG A 278 -24.08 2.03 53.76
C ARG A 278 -23.24 1.79 52.48
N GLY A 279 -23.22 2.78 51.59
CA GLY A 279 -22.41 2.70 50.38
C GLY A 279 -20.92 2.73 50.68
N ARG A 280 -20.50 3.60 51.60
CA ARG A 280 -19.11 3.71 52.01
C ARG A 280 -18.60 2.52 52.82
N GLU A 281 -19.44 2.01 53.74
CA GLU A 281 -19.13 0.79 54.48
C GLU A 281 -18.96 -0.44 53.57
N ARG A 282 -19.73 -0.52 52.49
CA ARG A 282 -19.65 -1.62 51.52
C ARG A 282 -18.36 -1.62 50.74
N GLY A 283 -17.78 -0.44 50.51
CA GLY A 283 -16.52 -0.24 49.85
C GLY A 283 -16.58 -0.19 48.34
N ARG A 284 -15.48 0.25 47.75
CA ARG A 284 -15.33 0.45 46.30
C ARG A 284 -15.40 -0.85 45.49
N GLU A 285 -14.74 -1.90 45.94
CA GLU A 285 -14.70 -3.18 45.25
C GLU A 285 -16.09 -3.78 45.07
N ALA A 286 -16.87 -3.82 46.17
CA ALA A 286 -18.26 -4.30 46.12
C ALA A 286 -19.16 -3.41 45.21
N PHE A 287 -18.90 -2.10 45.18
CA PHE A 287 -19.60 -1.20 44.25
C PHE A 287 -19.31 -1.56 42.81
N ASP A 288 -18.04 -1.77 42.46
CA ASP A 288 -17.63 -2.09 41.10
C ASP A 288 -18.24 -3.43 40.65
N ASP A 289 -18.16 -4.47 41.46
CA ASP A 289 -18.73 -5.81 41.18
C ASP A 289 -20.25 -5.75 40.99
N GLU A 290 -20.97 -5.05 41.91
CA GLU A 290 -22.42 -4.90 41.80
C GLU A 290 -22.81 -4.10 40.53
N MET A 291 -22.10 -3.04 40.20
CA MET A 291 -22.38 -2.25 38.99
C MET A 291 -22.07 -3.03 37.69
N LEU A 292 -20.94 -3.73 37.63
CA LEU A 292 -20.59 -4.57 36.49
C LEU A 292 -21.57 -5.72 36.25
N SER A 293 -22.27 -6.16 37.32
CA SER A 293 -23.32 -7.18 37.26
C SER A 293 -24.71 -6.58 37.00
N THR A 294 -24.84 -5.25 37.00
CA THR A 294 -26.14 -4.56 36.84
C THR A 294 -26.45 -4.33 35.36
N PRO A 295 -27.52 -4.94 34.80
CA PRO A 295 -27.83 -4.82 33.37
C PRO A 295 -27.93 -3.36 32.89
N ALA A 296 -28.60 -2.50 33.67
CA ALA A 296 -28.77 -1.09 33.34
C ALA A 296 -27.42 -0.34 33.14
N PHE A 297 -26.39 -0.68 33.93
CA PHE A 297 -25.07 -0.10 33.77
C PHE A 297 -24.33 -0.69 32.54
N VAL A 298 -24.39 -2.00 32.36
CA VAL A 298 -23.76 -2.69 31.23
C VAL A 298 -24.32 -2.20 29.90
N ASP A 299 -25.66 -2.15 29.80
CA ASP A 299 -26.34 -1.65 28.59
C ASP A 299 -26.03 -0.17 28.33
N PHE A 300 -26.00 0.64 29.40
CA PHE A 300 -25.58 2.04 29.27
C PHE A 300 -24.16 2.19 28.80
N ALA A 301 -23.19 1.49 29.36
CA ALA A 301 -21.78 1.58 28.99
C ALA A 301 -21.56 1.17 27.52
N ALA A 302 -22.20 0.08 27.10
CA ALA A 302 -22.19 -0.38 25.72
C ALA A 302 -22.80 0.64 24.74
N ALA A 303 -23.96 1.21 25.10
CA ALA A 303 -24.63 2.21 24.26
C ALA A 303 -23.90 3.58 24.24
N TRP A 304 -23.24 3.96 25.36
CA TRP A 304 -22.51 5.23 25.42
C TRP A 304 -21.19 5.21 24.66
N TRP A 305 -20.51 4.05 24.64
CA TRP A 305 -19.26 3.88 23.94
C TRP A 305 -19.27 2.58 23.11
N PRO A 306 -20.11 2.48 22.07
CA PRO A 306 -20.12 1.30 21.21
C PRO A 306 -18.80 1.17 20.43
N PRO A 307 -18.37 -0.05 20.09
CA PRO A 307 -17.35 -0.24 19.08
C PRO A 307 -17.81 0.38 17.76
N LEU A 308 -16.94 1.08 17.05
CA LEU A 308 -17.27 1.72 15.78
C LEU A 308 -16.52 1.07 14.62
N ASP A 309 -17.24 0.89 13.52
CA ASP A 309 -16.68 0.54 12.22
C ASP A 309 -16.43 1.81 11.38
N ALA A 310 -15.36 1.81 10.58
CA ALA A 310 -15.01 2.98 9.78
C ALA A 310 -16.05 3.32 8.71
N ARG A 311 -16.75 2.31 8.15
CA ARG A 311 -17.82 2.53 7.16
C ARG A 311 -19.05 3.16 7.80
N GLU A 312 -19.35 2.75 9.03
CA GLU A 312 -20.43 3.36 9.81
C GLU A 312 -20.13 4.85 10.05
N VAL A 313 -18.93 5.16 10.56
CA VAL A 313 -18.50 6.54 10.83
C VAL A 313 -18.44 7.37 9.55
N PHE A 314 -17.99 6.78 8.45
CA PHE A 314 -18.01 7.41 7.13
C PHE A 314 -19.43 7.74 6.69
N GLY A 315 -20.37 6.82 6.96
CA GLY A 315 -21.79 7.01 6.67
C GLY A 315 -22.43 8.20 7.38
N TRP A 316 -21.92 8.60 8.55
CA TRP A 316 -22.43 9.79 9.26
C TRP A 316 -22.21 11.08 8.48
N LEU A 317 -21.17 11.18 7.64
CA LEU A 317 -20.89 12.35 6.80
C LEU A 317 -21.91 12.56 5.67
N ARG A 318 -22.81 11.59 5.45
CA ARG A 318 -23.94 11.74 4.53
C ARG A 318 -25.03 12.68 5.09
N ASP A 319 -25.03 12.91 6.40
CA ASP A 319 -25.84 13.95 7.03
C ASP A 319 -25.22 15.33 6.76
N PRO A 320 -25.90 16.21 6.01
CA PRO A 320 -25.36 17.53 5.64
C PRO A 320 -25.08 18.42 6.85
N GLU A 321 -25.87 18.30 7.93
CA GLU A 321 -25.65 19.11 9.13
C GLU A 321 -24.40 18.66 9.87
N LEU A 322 -24.18 17.36 9.95
CA LEU A 322 -22.94 16.82 10.53
C LEU A 322 -21.73 17.21 9.68
N LEU A 323 -21.81 17.01 8.36
CA LEU A 323 -20.75 17.39 7.44
C LEU A 323 -20.39 18.87 7.61
N ALA A 324 -21.37 19.76 7.64
CA ALA A 324 -21.14 21.19 7.81
C ALA A 324 -20.39 21.50 9.13
N ARG A 325 -20.77 20.87 10.23
CA ARG A 325 -20.06 21.03 11.51
C ARG A 325 -18.63 20.50 11.49
N MET A 326 -18.41 19.34 10.85
CA MET A 326 -17.06 18.74 10.80
C MET A 326 -16.13 19.46 9.85
N ALA A 327 -16.68 20.02 8.78
CA ALA A 327 -15.97 20.75 7.73
C ALA A 327 -15.81 22.25 8.01
N ASP A 328 -16.39 22.75 9.11
CA ASP A 328 -16.33 24.18 9.45
C ASP A 328 -14.88 24.68 9.54
N GLY A 329 -14.61 25.78 8.78
CA GLY A 329 -13.27 26.37 8.66
C GLY A 329 -12.23 25.50 7.91
N VAL A 330 -12.64 24.35 7.33
CA VAL A 330 -11.77 23.43 6.58
C VAL A 330 -12.16 23.40 5.11
N LEU A 331 -13.45 23.21 4.82
CA LEU A 331 -14.00 23.13 3.48
C LEU A 331 -14.98 24.28 3.23
N THR A 332 -15.00 24.78 2.00
CA THR A 332 -15.97 25.76 1.56
C THR A 332 -17.38 25.17 1.47
N ALA A 333 -18.40 26.03 1.46
CA ALA A 333 -19.79 25.57 1.30
C ALA A 333 -20.04 24.89 -0.05
N GLU A 334 -19.27 25.21 -1.08
CA GLU A 334 -19.34 24.55 -2.38
C GLU A 334 -18.74 23.13 -2.32
N GLU A 335 -17.56 22.98 -1.74
CA GLU A 335 -16.92 21.67 -1.53
C GLU A 335 -17.82 20.73 -0.69
N GLN A 336 -18.47 21.26 0.35
CA GLN A 336 -19.43 20.49 1.17
C GLN A 336 -20.63 20.03 0.34
N ARG A 337 -21.16 20.88 -0.56
CA ARG A 337 -22.26 20.50 -1.48
C ARG A 337 -21.83 19.42 -2.47
N LEU A 338 -20.60 19.50 -3.00
CA LEU A 338 -20.04 18.47 -3.89
C LEU A 338 -19.96 17.12 -3.19
N LEU A 339 -19.45 17.08 -1.95
CA LEU A 339 -19.36 15.86 -1.15
C LEU A 339 -20.76 15.30 -0.84
N SER A 340 -21.70 16.12 -0.37
CA SER A 340 -23.07 15.69 -0.09
C SER A 340 -23.76 15.09 -1.31
N LYS A 341 -23.56 15.70 -2.49
CA LYS A 341 -24.09 15.15 -3.75
C LYS A 341 -23.46 13.81 -4.13
N SER A 342 -22.14 13.66 -3.94
CA SER A 342 -21.42 12.42 -4.27
C SER A 342 -21.82 11.27 -3.36
N TRP A 343 -22.01 11.52 -2.08
CA TRP A 343 -22.34 10.46 -1.09
C TRP A 343 -23.84 10.15 -1.00
N GLY A 344 -24.71 11.03 -1.50
CA GLY A 344 -26.17 10.92 -1.42
C GLY A 344 -26.71 11.12 0.01
N ALA A 345 -28.02 11.11 0.15
CA ALA A 345 -28.68 11.28 1.46
C ALA A 345 -28.58 10.05 2.36
N PRO A 346 -28.69 10.21 3.69
CA PRO A 346 -28.81 9.08 4.62
C PRO A 346 -30.01 8.20 4.24
N GLY A 347 -29.79 6.88 4.18
CA GLY A 347 -30.84 5.90 3.85
C GLY A 347 -31.08 5.66 2.37
N GLU A 348 -30.53 6.45 1.47
CA GLU A 348 -30.54 6.14 0.04
C GLU A 348 -29.54 5.02 -0.28
N ALA A 349 -29.93 4.13 -1.22
CA ALA A 349 -28.99 3.16 -1.76
C ALA A 349 -27.87 3.93 -2.50
N GLY A 350 -26.71 4.04 -1.85
CA GLY A 350 -25.57 4.77 -2.41
C GLY A 350 -25.02 4.09 -3.67
N THR A 351 -24.37 4.86 -4.53
CA THR A 351 -23.66 4.38 -5.73
C THR A 351 -22.45 3.48 -5.43
N GLY A 352 -22.23 3.10 -4.16
CA GLY A 352 -21.02 2.41 -3.70
C GLY A 352 -19.84 3.38 -3.48
N LEU A 353 -18.77 2.85 -2.92
CA LEU A 353 -17.54 3.63 -2.69
C LEU A 353 -16.85 3.96 -4.02
N SER A 354 -16.33 5.19 -4.13
CA SER A 354 -15.40 5.56 -5.19
C SER A 354 -13.95 5.22 -4.78
N ILE A 355 -13.04 5.25 -5.74
CA ILE A 355 -11.60 5.08 -5.47
C ILE A 355 -11.12 6.19 -4.53
N GLU A 356 -11.67 7.39 -4.66
CA GLU A 356 -11.37 8.56 -3.84
C GLU A 356 -11.92 8.46 -2.41
N ASP A 357 -12.92 7.61 -2.16
CA ASP A 357 -13.44 7.32 -0.80
C ASP A 357 -12.53 6.35 -0.02
N VAL A 358 -11.73 5.51 -0.71
CA VAL A 358 -10.91 4.50 -0.05
C VAL A 358 -9.90 5.09 0.93
N PRO A 359 -9.11 6.14 0.56
CA PRO A 359 -8.20 6.78 1.51
C PRO A 359 -8.92 7.49 2.66
N LEU A 360 -10.15 7.98 2.45
CA LEU A 360 -10.95 8.58 3.52
C LEU A 360 -11.39 7.54 4.54
N LEU A 361 -11.80 6.38 4.05
CA LEU A 361 -12.16 5.24 4.89
C LEU A 361 -10.94 4.73 5.68
N ASP A 362 -9.78 4.66 5.05
CA ASP A 362 -8.51 4.30 5.70
C ASP A 362 -8.14 5.29 6.82
N GLU A 363 -8.31 6.60 6.57
CA GLU A 363 -8.06 7.64 7.57
C GLU A 363 -8.95 7.47 8.80
N LEU A 364 -10.25 7.21 8.59
CA LEU A 364 -11.19 6.94 9.67
C LEU A 364 -10.83 5.65 10.43
N ARG A 365 -10.54 4.57 9.71
CA ARG A 365 -10.10 3.30 10.31
C ARG A 365 -8.88 3.54 11.21
N TYR A 366 -7.90 4.29 10.72
CA TYR A 366 -6.72 4.64 11.51
C TYR A 366 -7.05 5.52 12.72
N ALA A 367 -7.97 6.49 12.59
CA ALA A 367 -8.35 7.40 13.66
C ALA A 367 -9.15 6.73 14.78
N ILE A 368 -10.08 5.82 14.46
CA ILE A 368 -10.88 5.09 15.45
C ILE A 368 -10.14 3.89 16.05
N GLY A 369 -9.22 3.28 15.30
CA GLY A 369 -8.50 2.07 15.70
C GLY A 369 -9.30 0.79 15.58
N ASP A 370 -8.62 -0.35 15.64
CA ASP A 370 -9.26 -1.65 15.65
C ASP A 370 -9.95 -1.93 17.00
N VAL A 371 -11.02 -2.67 16.97
CA VAL A 371 -11.65 -3.20 18.18
C VAL A 371 -10.69 -4.22 18.79
N PRO A 372 -10.35 -4.13 20.09
CA PRO A 372 -9.54 -5.14 20.75
C PRO A 372 -10.15 -6.52 20.54
N ALA A 373 -9.33 -7.51 20.19
CA ALA A 373 -9.78 -8.89 20.14
C ALA A 373 -10.24 -9.31 21.56
N ARG A 374 -11.35 -10.04 21.64
CA ARG A 374 -11.76 -10.70 22.90
C ARG A 374 -10.64 -11.60 23.36
N THR A 375 -10.34 -11.60 24.64
CA THR A 375 -9.39 -12.54 25.24
C THR A 375 -9.93 -13.97 25.11
N ASP A 376 -9.04 -14.96 25.04
CA ASP A 376 -9.45 -16.36 24.86
C ASP A 376 -10.41 -16.83 25.98
N ASP A 377 -10.30 -16.26 27.18
CA ASP A 377 -11.23 -16.51 28.30
C ASP A 377 -12.70 -16.07 28.01
N GLU A 378 -12.89 -15.05 27.16
CA GLU A 378 -14.25 -14.62 26.75
C GLU A 378 -14.81 -15.47 25.60
N ARG A 379 -13.95 -16.17 24.84
CA ARG A 379 -14.38 -17.12 23.80
C ARG A 379 -14.88 -18.42 24.40
N ASP A 380 -14.23 -18.92 25.44
CA ASP A 380 -14.61 -20.17 26.12
C ASP A 380 -15.98 -20.07 26.81
N LEU A 381 -16.42 -18.87 27.23
CA LEU A 381 -17.74 -18.65 27.84
C LEU A 381 -18.88 -18.63 26.81
N ASP A 382 -18.64 -18.17 25.57
CA ASP A 382 -19.63 -18.19 24.49
C ASP A 382 -19.76 -19.59 23.84
N GLU A 383 -18.66 -20.39 23.79
CA GLU A 383 -18.68 -21.75 23.20
C GLU A 383 -19.43 -22.77 24.06
N THR A 384 -19.56 -22.53 25.35
CA THR A 384 -20.39 -23.41 26.25
C THR A 384 -21.88 -23.17 26.12
N GLY A 385 -22.33 -22.13 25.43
CA GLY A 385 -23.74 -21.75 25.32
C GLY A 385 -24.46 -22.12 24.01
N LEU A 386 -23.77 -22.50 22.96
CA LEU A 386 -24.34 -22.75 21.63
C LEU A 386 -23.77 -23.98 20.95
N LEU A 387 -24.08 -25.17 21.48
CA LEU A 387 -24.02 -26.41 20.72
C LEU A 387 -25.33 -26.58 19.93
N GLU A 388 -25.52 -25.80 18.86
CA GLU A 388 -26.42 -26.15 17.76
C GLU A 388 -26.00 -25.43 16.47
N GLY A 389 -25.41 -26.22 15.56
CA GLY A 389 -25.45 -25.94 14.13
C GLY A 389 -24.22 -25.30 13.48
N GLY A 390 -23.38 -26.12 12.88
CA GLY A 390 -22.47 -25.72 11.79
C GLY A 390 -21.01 -26.06 12.03
N HIS A 391 -20.64 -27.28 11.66
CA HIS A 391 -19.23 -27.71 11.60
C HIS A 391 -18.52 -27.01 10.45
N ASP A 392 -17.66 -26.03 10.77
CA ASP A 392 -16.47 -25.76 9.96
C ASP A 392 -15.30 -26.53 10.60
N LEU A 393 -15.07 -27.72 10.07
CA LEU A 393 -13.85 -28.49 10.35
C LEU A 393 -12.67 -27.69 9.79
N GLN A 394 -11.93 -27.00 10.65
CA GLN A 394 -10.54 -26.67 10.35
C GLN A 394 -9.81 -28.02 10.24
N GLU A 395 -9.55 -28.43 8.99
CA GLU A 395 -8.70 -29.59 8.70
C GLU A 395 -7.36 -29.40 9.41
N LEU A 396 -7.07 -30.27 10.33
CA LEU A 396 -5.75 -30.41 10.95
C LEU A 396 -4.77 -30.85 9.87
N PHE A 397 -4.07 -29.91 9.27
CA PHE A 397 -2.97 -30.19 8.37
C PHE A 397 -1.86 -30.91 9.14
N THR A 398 -1.59 -32.14 8.76
CA THR A 398 -0.49 -32.92 9.31
C THR A 398 0.87 -32.41 8.78
N ALA A 399 1.96 -32.76 9.46
CA ALA A 399 3.31 -32.40 9.02
C ALA A 399 3.64 -32.91 7.60
N ALA A 400 3.01 -34.00 7.16
CA ALA A 400 3.15 -34.54 5.81
C ALA A 400 2.49 -33.65 4.73
N ASP A 401 1.42 -32.94 5.07
CA ASP A 401 0.73 -32.03 4.13
C ASP A 401 1.57 -30.78 3.83
N ARG A 402 2.53 -30.45 4.69
CA ARG A 402 3.45 -29.32 4.49
C ARG A 402 4.58 -29.61 3.50
N GLU A 403 4.94 -30.85 3.31
CA GLU A 403 6.00 -31.29 2.37
C GLU A 403 5.51 -31.31 0.91
N PHE A 404 4.19 -31.41 0.67
CA PHE A 404 3.58 -31.50 -0.65
C PHE A 404 2.78 -30.24 -1.04
N ALA A 405 2.75 -29.19 -0.21
CA ALA A 405 2.14 -27.93 -0.61
C ALA A 405 2.94 -27.32 -1.77
N PRO A 406 2.30 -27.03 -2.93
CA PRO A 406 3.00 -26.37 -4.01
C PRO A 406 3.57 -25.05 -3.49
N SER A 407 4.86 -24.84 -3.71
CA SER A 407 5.64 -23.66 -3.29
C SER A 407 5.21 -22.35 -3.96
N GLY A 408 3.95 -22.23 -4.31
CA GLY A 408 3.34 -21.14 -5.06
C GLY A 408 2.13 -20.51 -4.39
N ARG A 409 1.98 -20.56 -3.06
CA ARG A 409 0.98 -19.71 -2.41
C ARG A 409 1.42 -18.27 -2.56
N ALA A 410 0.64 -17.49 -3.31
CA ALA A 410 0.75 -16.04 -3.32
C ALA A 410 0.78 -15.56 -1.85
N TRP A 411 1.80 -14.77 -1.49
CA TRP A 411 1.88 -14.17 -0.17
C TRP A 411 0.57 -13.40 0.10
N ALA A 412 -0.14 -13.78 1.14
CA ALA A 412 -1.29 -13.05 1.64
C ALA A 412 -0.88 -12.37 2.95
N PRO A 413 -1.06 -11.06 3.07
CA PRO A 413 -0.83 -10.41 4.34
C PRO A 413 -1.74 -11.05 5.38
N PRO A 414 -1.25 -11.25 6.57
CA PRO A 414 -2.07 -11.71 7.67
C PRO A 414 -3.25 -10.77 7.83
N THR A 415 -4.49 -11.25 8.12
CA THR A 415 -5.72 -10.44 8.38
C THR A 415 -5.50 -9.59 9.62
N HIS A 416 -5.36 -8.26 9.51
CA HIS A 416 -4.68 -7.55 10.55
C HIS A 416 -5.14 -6.26 11.05
N ARG A 417 -4.59 -6.08 12.19
CA ARG A 417 -4.52 -4.84 12.97
C ARG A 417 -3.85 -3.76 12.13
N ILE A 418 -4.41 -2.56 12.11
CA ILE A 418 -3.89 -1.37 11.41
C ILE A 418 -2.40 -1.08 11.73
N GLU A 419 -1.90 -1.63 12.82
CA GLU A 419 -0.54 -1.38 13.32
C GLU A 419 0.49 -2.38 12.82
N ASP A 420 0.03 -3.55 12.35
CA ASP A 420 0.87 -4.64 11.92
C ASP A 420 0.97 -4.67 10.39
N ASP A 421 1.22 -3.51 9.76
CA ASP A 421 1.38 -3.48 8.32
C ASP A 421 2.67 -4.21 7.93
N PRO A 422 2.57 -5.41 7.36
CA PRO A 422 3.68 -6.35 7.32
C PRO A 422 4.61 -6.13 6.13
N PHE A 423 4.41 -5.07 5.31
CA PHE A 423 5.19 -4.92 4.09
C PHE A 423 6.63 -4.52 4.37
N ALA A 424 7.57 -5.33 3.86
CA ALA A 424 8.99 -5.04 3.88
C ALA A 424 9.41 -4.09 2.75
N HIS A 425 8.63 -4.04 1.66
CA HIS A 425 8.84 -3.14 0.53
C HIS A 425 7.53 -2.67 -0.07
N VAL A 426 7.48 -1.39 -0.42
CA VAL A 426 6.35 -0.78 -1.15
C VAL A 426 6.85 -0.23 -2.47
N LEU A 427 6.22 -0.65 -3.56
CA LEU A 427 6.45 -0.14 -4.90
C LEU A 427 5.20 0.61 -5.37
N ILE A 428 5.39 1.84 -5.80
CA ILE A 428 4.32 2.66 -6.38
C ILE A 428 4.67 2.97 -7.82
N ASP A 429 3.76 2.64 -8.73
CA ASP A 429 3.84 3.07 -10.12
C ASP A 429 2.87 4.24 -10.39
N GLU A 430 3.22 5.12 -11.33
CA GLU A 430 2.52 6.37 -11.63
C GLU A 430 2.30 7.26 -10.39
N ALA A 431 3.33 7.36 -9.57
CA ALA A 431 3.28 8.04 -8.27
C ALA A 431 2.93 9.53 -8.34
N GLN A 432 3.11 10.18 -9.51
CA GLN A 432 2.75 11.59 -9.73
C GLN A 432 1.24 11.84 -9.66
N ASP A 433 0.42 10.80 -9.87
CA ASP A 433 -1.06 10.91 -9.84
C ASP A 433 -1.66 10.65 -8.46
N LEU A 434 -0.84 10.29 -7.46
CA LEU A 434 -1.34 10.08 -6.11
C LEU A 434 -1.72 11.39 -5.45
N THR A 435 -2.97 11.45 -4.99
CA THR A 435 -3.48 12.56 -4.18
C THR A 435 -2.84 12.58 -2.77
N PRO A 436 -2.86 13.70 -2.05
CA PRO A 436 -2.39 13.77 -0.66
C PRO A 436 -2.99 12.71 0.25
N MET A 437 -4.30 12.45 0.16
CA MET A 437 -4.94 11.41 0.96
C MET A 437 -4.51 10.00 0.57
N GLN A 438 -4.23 9.75 -0.71
CA GLN A 438 -3.68 8.47 -1.17
C GLN A 438 -2.24 8.27 -0.68
N TRP A 439 -1.41 9.31 -0.69
CA TRP A 439 -0.06 9.25 -0.09
C TRP A 439 -0.12 8.90 1.40
N ARG A 440 -1.04 9.49 2.16
CA ARG A 440 -1.25 9.15 3.57
C ARG A 440 -1.65 7.68 3.74
N MET A 441 -2.58 7.19 2.90
CA MET A 441 -3.05 5.80 2.92
C MET A 441 -1.90 4.82 2.62
N VAL A 442 -1.13 5.05 1.58
CA VAL A 442 -0.03 4.14 1.20
C VAL A 442 1.15 4.29 2.15
N GLY A 443 1.42 5.52 2.64
CA GLY A 443 2.46 5.82 3.63
C GLY A 443 2.33 4.99 4.90
N ARG A 444 1.11 4.76 5.37
CA ARG A 444 0.87 3.91 6.55
C ARG A 444 1.31 2.46 6.35
N ARG A 445 1.16 1.93 5.13
CA ARG A 445 1.53 0.56 4.79
C ARG A 445 3.04 0.36 4.66
N GLY A 446 3.77 1.44 4.50
CA GLY A 446 5.21 1.42 4.32
C GLY A 446 6.02 2.12 5.40
N ARG A 447 5.52 2.29 6.63
CA ARG A 447 6.26 3.01 7.70
C ARG A 447 7.66 2.46 7.92
N THR A 448 7.81 1.15 7.98
CA THR A 448 9.10 0.47 8.18
C THR A 448 9.68 -0.10 6.89
N ALA A 449 8.92 -0.06 5.79
CA ALA A 449 9.31 -0.57 4.50
C ALA A 449 10.44 0.22 3.84
N SER A 450 11.16 -0.42 2.96
CA SER A 450 11.88 0.26 1.87
C SER A 450 10.92 0.56 0.72
N TRP A 451 11.27 1.53 -0.13
CA TRP A 451 10.36 2.01 -1.16
C TRP A 451 11.01 2.02 -2.54
N THR A 452 10.19 1.77 -3.56
CA THR A 452 10.47 2.10 -4.94
C THR A 452 9.31 2.95 -5.47
N ILE A 453 9.61 4.17 -5.86
CA ILE A 453 8.64 5.15 -6.35
C ILE A 453 8.96 5.43 -7.79
N VAL A 454 7.98 5.23 -8.65
CA VAL A 454 8.11 5.40 -10.09
C VAL A 454 7.09 6.41 -10.57
N GLY A 455 7.55 7.37 -11.35
CA GLY A 455 6.67 8.39 -11.86
C GLY A 455 7.34 9.35 -12.83
N ASP A 456 6.52 10.21 -13.41
CA ASP A 456 6.94 11.31 -14.26
C ASP A 456 6.37 12.61 -13.67
N PRO A 457 7.17 13.41 -12.98
CA PRO A 457 6.69 14.64 -12.35
C PRO A 457 6.02 15.61 -13.33
N ALA A 458 6.40 15.59 -14.59
CA ALA A 458 5.82 16.44 -15.64
C ALA A 458 4.39 16.03 -16.03
N GLN A 459 3.96 14.81 -15.69
CA GLN A 459 2.61 14.29 -15.96
C GLN A 459 1.67 14.37 -14.75
N SER A 460 2.05 15.06 -13.67
CA SER A 460 1.20 15.18 -12.49
C SER A 460 -0.13 15.87 -12.83
N SER A 461 -1.22 15.23 -12.46
CA SER A 461 -2.59 15.74 -12.64
C SER A 461 -3.15 16.46 -11.40
N TRP A 462 -2.46 16.40 -10.26
CA TRP A 462 -2.94 17.01 -9.03
C TRP A 462 -2.88 18.56 -9.09
N PRO A 463 -4.00 19.26 -8.78
CA PRO A 463 -4.09 20.71 -8.96
C PRO A 463 -3.11 21.53 -8.10
N VAL A 464 -2.68 20.97 -6.95
CA VAL A 464 -1.77 21.64 -6.02
C VAL A 464 -0.52 20.77 -5.80
N PRO A 465 0.48 20.81 -6.70
CA PRO A 465 1.65 19.95 -6.65
C PRO A 465 2.42 19.99 -5.32
N ALA A 466 2.46 21.16 -4.68
CA ALA A 466 3.14 21.34 -3.39
C ALA A 466 2.50 20.49 -2.28
N GLU A 467 1.16 20.36 -2.24
CA GLU A 467 0.44 19.56 -1.26
C GLU A 467 0.74 18.06 -1.43
N ALA A 468 0.80 17.57 -2.68
CA ALA A 468 1.16 16.19 -2.96
C ALA A 468 2.64 15.90 -2.62
N ALA A 469 3.53 16.86 -2.88
CA ALA A 469 4.94 16.75 -2.53
C ALA A 469 5.16 16.69 -1.01
N GLU A 470 4.43 17.52 -0.25
CA GLU A 470 4.46 17.50 1.21
C GLU A 470 3.94 16.18 1.78
N ALA A 471 2.80 15.69 1.29
CA ALA A 471 2.23 14.39 1.70
C ALA A 471 3.17 13.22 1.37
N ARG A 472 3.85 13.27 0.22
CA ARG A 472 4.90 12.30 -0.13
C ARG A 472 6.08 12.37 0.83
N ALA A 473 6.55 13.57 1.14
CA ALA A 473 7.67 13.78 2.07
C ALA A 473 7.33 13.26 3.48
N GLU A 474 6.11 13.51 3.97
CA GLU A 474 5.61 12.97 5.24
C GLU A 474 5.59 11.43 5.23
N ALA A 475 5.11 10.80 4.14
CA ALA A 475 5.06 9.34 4.01
C ALA A 475 6.45 8.68 4.02
N LEU A 476 7.48 9.41 3.59
CA LEU A 476 8.85 8.93 3.43
C LEU A 476 9.81 9.48 4.51
N GLU A 477 9.29 10.16 5.52
CA GLU A 477 10.08 10.83 6.54
C GLU A 477 11.14 9.90 7.17
N GLY A 478 12.35 10.44 7.34
CA GLY A 478 13.47 9.72 7.96
C GLY A 478 14.16 8.66 7.09
N LYS A 479 13.79 8.53 5.82
CA LYS A 479 14.38 7.54 4.90
C LYS A 479 15.39 8.21 3.96
N ALA A 480 16.53 7.53 3.73
CA ALA A 480 17.50 7.95 2.70
C ALA A 480 16.90 7.77 1.31
N VAL A 481 17.03 8.78 0.44
CA VAL A 481 16.51 8.80 -0.92
C VAL A 481 17.63 8.62 -1.91
N HIS A 482 17.43 7.73 -2.89
CA HIS A 482 18.30 7.49 -4.04
C HIS A 482 17.50 7.77 -5.31
N GLU A 483 17.94 8.73 -6.11
CA GLU A 483 17.25 9.16 -7.32
C GLU A 483 17.93 8.61 -8.56
N PHE A 484 17.14 8.10 -9.48
CA PHE A 484 17.56 7.60 -10.80
C PHE A 484 16.69 8.22 -11.87
N HIS A 485 17.33 8.73 -12.90
CA HIS A 485 16.66 9.28 -14.06
C HIS A 485 16.89 8.39 -15.27
N LEU A 486 15.81 8.03 -15.98
CA LEU A 486 15.87 7.26 -17.23
C LEU A 486 15.71 8.20 -18.40
N SER A 487 16.80 8.38 -19.15
CA SER A 487 16.89 9.37 -20.22
C SER A 487 16.47 8.84 -21.60
N THR A 488 16.49 7.52 -21.82
CA THR A 488 16.30 6.96 -23.16
C THR A 488 14.85 6.48 -23.38
N ASN A 489 14.19 7.01 -24.41
CA ASN A 489 12.86 6.60 -24.82
C ASN A 489 12.92 5.42 -25.80
N TYR A 490 12.36 4.28 -25.41
CA TYR A 490 12.36 3.04 -26.20
C TYR A 490 11.02 2.75 -26.88
N ARG A 491 9.98 3.51 -26.59
CA ARG A 491 8.61 3.19 -26.97
C ARG A 491 8.09 4.03 -28.13
N ASN A 492 8.44 5.31 -28.17
CA ASN A 492 7.94 6.25 -29.14
C ASN A 492 8.94 6.51 -30.27
N SER A 493 8.45 6.84 -31.47
CA SER A 493 9.35 7.29 -32.52
C SER A 493 9.90 8.68 -32.19
N ALA A 494 11.08 9.01 -32.78
CA ALA A 494 11.73 10.30 -32.56
C ALA A 494 10.82 11.48 -32.97
N GLU A 495 9.99 11.31 -33.99
CA GLU A 495 9.10 12.35 -34.51
C GLU A 495 7.97 12.64 -33.51
N ILE A 496 7.34 11.57 -32.93
CA ILE A 496 6.29 11.73 -31.90
C ILE A 496 6.89 12.40 -30.67
N TYR A 497 8.08 11.99 -30.31
CA TYR A 497 8.79 12.55 -29.16
C TYR A 497 9.12 14.03 -29.37
N ALA A 498 9.67 14.41 -30.52
CA ALA A 498 9.99 15.79 -30.85
C ALA A 498 8.76 16.70 -30.82
N PHE A 499 7.60 16.20 -31.31
CA PHE A 499 6.34 16.93 -31.25
C PHE A 499 5.87 17.13 -29.81
N ALA A 500 5.91 16.10 -28.98
CA ALA A 500 5.54 16.19 -27.57
C ALA A 500 6.46 17.14 -26.79
N ALA A 501 7.76 17.10 -27.05
CA ALA A 501 8.75 17.99 -26.47
C ALA A 501 8.52 19.46 -26.83
N ASP A 502 8.20 19.73 -28.11
CA ASP A 502 7.86 21.08 -28.55
C ASP A 502 6.59 21.62 -27.89
N TYR A 503 5.56 20.78 -27.77
CA TYR A 503 4.34 21.13 -27.05
C TYR A 503 4.61 21.43 -25.57
N ALA A 504 5.34 20.56 -24.86
CA ALA A 504 5.67 20.75 -23.46
C ALA A 504 6.41 22.07 -23.20
N ARG A 505 7.41 22.40 -24.06
CA ARG A 505 8.12 23.69 -23.99
C ARG A 505 7.19 24.91 -24.20
N ARG A 506 6.23 24.82 -25.13
CA ARG A 506 5.27 25.90 -25.41
C ARG A 506 4.31 26.17 -24.25
N VAL A 507 3.92 25.14 -23.52
CA VAL A 507 3.01 25.26 -22.37
C VAL A 507 3.73 25.43 -21.04
N GLY A 508 5.08 25.54 -21.06
CA GLY A 508 5.88 25.77 -19.85
C GLY A 508 5.90 24.58 -18.90
N LEU A 509 5.63 23.37 -19.40
CA LEU A 509 5.85 22.14 -18.64
C LEU A 509 7.36 21.91 -18.54
N ASP A 510 7.87 21.83 -17.31
CA ASP A 510 9.23 21.35 -17.04
C ASP A 510 9.24 19.82 -17.24
N ALA A 511 9.00 19.44 -18.49
CA ALA A 511 9.12 18.06 -18.88
C ALA A 511 10.62 17.79 -19.01
N ASP A 512 11.09 16.90 -18.16
CA ASP A 512 12.44 16.35 -18.23
C ASP A 512 12.55 15.49 -19.52
N LEU A 513 12.71 16.22 -20.61
CA LEU A 513 12.76 15.67 -21.96
C LEU A 513 14.23 15.61 -22.36
N PRO A 514 14.78 14.40 -22.65
CA PRO A 514 16.16 14.29 -23.15
C PRO A 514 16.38 15.00 -24.44
#